data_50deaea5ebb13cb2b327320e4d397fe7
#
_entry.id   50deaea5ebb13cb2b327320e4d397fe7
#
_cell.length_a   1.000
_cell.length_b   1.000
_cell.length_c   1.000
_cell.angle_alpha   90.00
_cell.angle_beta   90.00
_cell.angle_gamma   90.00
#
_symmetry.space_group_name_H-M   'P 1'
#
loop_
_entity.id
_entity.type
_entity.pdbx_description
1 polymer ?
#
loop_
_entity_poly.entity_id
_entity_poly.type
_entity_poly.pdbx_seq_one_letter_code
_entity_poly.pdbx_strand_id
1 'polypeptide(L)'
;VTPQHPPLGQRLADALPELSPQETRAAEFMRDHLADLAVYNASEVARLSGVSKATISRLYRRLGFDDAEQVRDHVRALRSTGAPIAGEPPAGFSAHLARESDNLRAAFADLDLSVIAPLIAGARRIVVIGFRNSYPVALHLRQQMAQARDAVTLAPLPGQSLGEELAALGPDDVVVIIGFRRRPSSFERVVAAAAATGASVVLMGDDSVRRSAPSAAYLIVCPVDAVTAFDSYGAAFSVVSALAAAVLGESLASGRARIAAIGDVYDGLDELERF
;
A
#
# COMPACT_ATOMS: atom_id res chain seq x y z
N VAL A 1 -3.98 -7.87 -15.90
CA VAL A 1 -5.16 -7.69 -16.77
C VAL A 1 -5.25 -6.20 -17.02
N THR A 2 -4.97 -5.76 -18.24
CA THR A 2 -5.20 -4.37 -18.67
C THR A 2 -6.72 -4.16 -18.60
N PRO A 3 -7.25 -3.11 -17.98
CA PRO A 3 -8.67 -2.85 -18.00
C PRO A 3 -9.13 -2.72 -19.46
N GLN A 4 -10.06 -3.54 -19.88
CA GLN A 4 -10.60 -3.56 -21.25
C GLN A 4 -11.34 -2.26 -21.64
N HIS A 5 -11.46 -1.33 -20.71
CA HIS A 5 -12.21 -0.09 -20.88
C HIS A 5 -11.50 1.11 -20.27
N PRO A 6 -11.61 2.31 -20.86
CA PRO A 6 -11.04 3.54 -20.31
C PRO A 6 -11.52 3.82 -18.88
N PRO A 7 -10.72 4.48 -18.04
CA PRO A 7 -11.12 4.93 -16.71
C PRO A 7 -12.39 5.79 -16.75
N LEU A 8 -13.24 5.69 -15.72
CA LEU A 8 -14.51 6.43 -15.65
C LEU A 8 -14.32 7.93 -15.87
N GLY A 9 -13.27 8.54 -15.30
CA GLY A 9 -12.98 9.97 -15.51
C GLY A 9 -12.72 10.33 -16.97
N GLN A 10 -12.07 9.46 -17.74
CA GLN A 10 -11.87 9.67 -19.17
C GLN A 10 -13.17 9.50 -19.96
N ARG A 11 -13.98 8.48 -19.64
CA ARG A 11 -15.31 8.30 -20.26
C ARG A 11 -16.23 9.49 -19.99
N LEU A 12 -16.19 10.07 -18.78
CA LEU A 12 -16.93 11.28 -18.45
C LEU A 12 -16.47 12.47 -19.28
N ALA A 13 -15.14 12.68 -19.40
CA ALA A 13 -14.57 13.75 -20.20
C ALA A 13 -14.93 13.62 -21.69
N ASP A 14 -14.85 12.42 -22.24
CA ASP A 14 -15.17 12.13 -23.64
C ASP A 14 -16.67 12.33 -23.95
N ALA A 15 -17.55 12.02 -23.00
CA ALA A 15 -18.99 12.15 -23.15
C ALA A 15 -19.51 13.58 -22.98
N LEU A 16 -18.82 14.43 -22.22
CA LEU A 16 -19.25 15.81 -21.84
C LEU A 16 -19.84 16.63 -23.00
N PRO A 17 -19.24 16.66 -24.22
CA PRO A 17 -19.76 17.51 -25.32
C PRO A 17 -21.15 17.10 -25.81
N GLU A 18 -21.57 15.87 -25.54
CA GLU A 18 -22.83 15.30 -26.03
C GLU A 18 -23.92 15.17 -24.96
N LEU A 19 -23.62 15.57 -23.73
CA LEU A 19 -24.53 15.45 -22.60
C LEU A 19 -25.59 16.56 -22.59
N SER A 20 -26.82 16.20 -22.18
CA SER A 20 -27.84 17.19 -21.84
C SER A 20 -27.45 17.98 -20.58
N PRO A 21 -28.01 19.20 -20.33
CA PRO A 21 -27.65 20.01 -19.15
C PRO A 21 -27.80 19.28 -17.81
N GLN A 22 -28.75 18.36 -17.69
CA GLN A 22 -28.94 17.54 -16.47
C GLN A 22 -27.90 16.43 -16.36
N GLU A 23 -27.55 15.81 -17.49
CA GLU A 23 -26.49 14.80 -17.53
C GLU A 23 -25.12 15.44 -17.31
N THR A 24 -24.89 16.64 -17.84
CA THR A 24 -23.65 17.40 -17.59
C THR A 24 -23.47 17.67 -16.09
N ARG A 25 -24.52 18.16 -15.40
CA ARG A 25 -24.49 18.36 -13.94
C ARG A 25 -24.17 17.09 -13.18
N ALA A 26 -24.78 15.96 -13.59
CA ALA A 26 -24.48 14.67 -12.99
C ALA A 26 -23.04 14.20 -13.27
N ALA A 27 -22.55 14.40 -14.50
CA ALA A 27 -21.20 14.04 -14.91
C ALA A 27 -20.12 14.86 -14.19
N GLU A 28 -20.34 16.17 -14.00
CA GLU A 28 -19.49 17.05 -13.21
C GLU A 28 -19.43 16.58 -11.76
N PHE A 29 -20.58 16.36 -11.12
CA PHE A 29 -20.63 15.79 -9.78
C PHE A 29 -19.88 14.47 -9.67
N MET A 30 -20.09 13.55 -10.62
CA MET A 30 -19.40 12.25 -10.63
C MET A 30 -17.89 12.42 -10.81
N ARG A 31 -17.44 13.37 -11.64
CA ARG A 31 -16.02 13.67 -11.84
C ARG A 31 -15.37 14.20 -10.57
N ASP A 32 -16.05 15.09 -9.88
CA ASP A 32 -15.55 15.74 -8.66
C ASP A 32 -15.56 14.76 -7.47
N HIS A 33 -16.41 13.74 -7.51
CA HIS A 33 -16.60 12.72 -6.48
C HIS A 33 -16.26 11.29 -6.93
N LEU A 34 -15.33 11.13 -7.88
CA LEU A 34 -14.95 9.82 -8.44
C LEU A 34 -14.62 8.78 -7.38
N ALA A 35 -13.95 9.22 -6.31
CA ALA A 35 -13.59 8.35 -5.21
C ALA A 35 -14.80 7.82 -4.42
N ASP A 36 -15.82 8.64 -4.24
CA ASP A 36 -17.01 8.30 -3.45
C ASP A 36 -17.99 7.44 -4.23
N LEU A 37 -17.90 7.44 -5.57
CA LEU A 37 -18.72 6.57 -6.42
C LEU A 37 -18.52 5.08 -6.14
N ALA A 38 -17.44 4.67 -5.49
CA ALA A 38 -17.23 3.29 -5.05
C ALA A 38 -18.28 2.83 -3.99
N VAL A 39 -18.93 3.78 -3.30
CA VAL A 39 -19.90 3.51 -2.22
C VAL A 39 -21.29 4.06 -2.54
N TYR A 40 -21.43 5.12 -3.33
CA TYR A 40 -22.71 5.73 -3.64
C TYR A 40 -23.58 4.83 -4.53
N ASN A 41 -24.86 4.71 -4.18
CA ASN A 41 -25.86 4.14 -5.07
C ASN A 41 -26.45 5.20 -6.00
N ALA A 42 -27.19 4.77 -7.03
CA ALA A 42 -27.78 5.68 -8.03
C ALA A 42 -28.71 6.76 -7.43
N SER A 43 -29.38 6.46 -6.31
CA SER A 43 -30.28 7.40 -5.64
C SER A 43 -29.50 8.47 -4.86
N GLU A 44 -28.37 8.10 -4.28
CA GLU A 44 -27.45 9.04 -3.60
C GLU A 44 -26.79 9.96 -4.61
N VAL A 45 -26.29 9.43 -5.72
CA VAL A 45 -25.70 10.25 -6.80
C VAL A 45 -26.76 11.22 -7.36
N ALA A 46 -27.99 10.75 -7.60
CA ALA A 46 -29.09 11.59 -8.06
C ALA A 46 -29.42 12.72 -7.09
N ARG A 47 -29.54 12.41 -5.81
CA ARG A 47 -29.82 13.39 -4.73
C ARG A 47 -28.70 14.42 -4.60
N LEU A 48 -27.46 13.98 -4.58
CA LEU A 48 -26.30 14.85 -4.37
C LEU A 48 -25.99 15.73 -5.57
N SER A 49 -26.19 15.22 -6.79
CA SER A 49 -26.03 16.00 -8.03
C SER A 49 -27.25 16.86 -8.39
N GLY A 50 -28.36 16.73 -7.64
CA GLY A 50 -29.58 17.49 -7.88
C GLY A 50 -30.32 17.14 -9.18
N VAL A 51 -30.21 15.88 -9.65
CA VAL A 51 -30.88 15.38 -10.84
C VAL A 51 -31.79 14.18 -10.53
N SER A 52 -32.61 13.76 -11.51
CA SER A 52 -33.47 12.59 -11.32
C SER A 52 -32.66 11.27 -11.40
N LYS A 53 -33.13 10.22 -10.71
CA LYS A 53 -32.55 8.86 -10.82
C LYS A 53 -32.57 8.34 -12.26
N ALA A 54 -33.59 8.74 -13.05
CA ALA A 54 -33.68 8.39 -14.46
C ALA A 54 -32.56 9.04 -15.29
N THR A 55 -32.16 10.26 -14.95
CA THR A 55 -31.02 10.96 -15.57
C THR A 55 -29.71 10.22 -15.26
N ILE A 56 -29.49 9.80 -14.02
CA ILE A 56 -28.31 9.00 -13.62
C ILE A 56 -28.28 7.68 -14.39
N SER A 57 -29.39 6.95 -14.47
CA SER A 57 -29.45 5.67 -15.19
C SER A 57 -29.19 5.81 -16.70
N ARG A 58 -29.58 6.93 -17.31
CA ARG A 58 -29.26 7.24 -18.71
C ARG A 58 -27.79 7.56 -18.90
N LEU A 59 -27.24 8.39 -17.99
CA LEU A 59 -25.82 8.72 -18.00
C LEU A 59 -24.96 7.48 -17.86
N TYR A 60 -25.26 6.57 -16.93
CA TYR A 60 -24.50 5.31 -16.76
C TYR A 60 -24.49 4.49 -18.05
N ARG A 61 -25.65 4.32 -18.71
CA ARG A 61 -25.73 3.60 -19.99
C ARG A 61 -24.93 4.29 -21.10
N ARG A 62 -24.95 5.62 -21.15
CA ARG A 62 -24.14 6.39 -22.11
C ARG A 62 -22.63 6.22 -21.86
N LEU A 63 -22.23 6.08 -20.61
CA LEU A 63 -20.86 5.78 -20.21
C LEU A 63 -20.48 4.29 -20.37
N GLY A 64 -21.41 3.44 -20.85
CA GLY A 64 -21.17 2.02 -21.10
C GLY A 64 -21.28 1.15 -19.85
N PHE A 65 -22.12 1.55 -18.87
CA PHE A 65 -22.47 0.75 -17.71
C PHE A 65 -23.98 0.46 -17.69
N ASP A 66 -24.35 -0.76 -17.34
CA ASP A 66 -25.77 -1.16 -17.27
C ASP A 66 -26.46 -0.53 -16.05
N ASP A 67 -25.76 -0.43 -14.94
CA ASP A 67 -26.29 0.05 -13.68
C ASP A 67 -25.23 0.70 -12.75
N ALA A 68 -25.67 1.12 -11.57
CA ALA A 68 -24.80 1.71 -10.55
C ALA A 68 -23.83 0.70 -9.91
N GLU A 69 -24.14 -0.59 -9.95
CA GLU A 69 -23.27 -1.63 -9.40
C GLU A 69 -22.03 -1.79 -10.27
N GLN A 70 -22.21 -1.85 -11.59
CA GLN A 70 -21.08 -1.87 -12.52
C GLN A 70 -20.19 -0.61 -12.40
N VAL A 71 -20.77 0.56 -12.19
CA VAL A 71 -19.99 1.79 -11.93
C VAL A 71 -19.18 1.64 -10.66
N ARG A 72 -19.79 1.20 -9.55
CA ARG A 72 -19.08 0.95 -8.29
C ARG A 72 -17.95 -0.07 -8.46
N ASP A 73 -18.22 -1.18 -9.11
CA ASP A 73 -17.23 -2.24 -9.33
C ASP A 73 -16.09 -1.76 -10.22
N HIS A 74 -16.38 -0.96 -11.24
CA HIS A 74 -15.37 -0.35 -12.09
C HIS A 74 -14.47 0.61 -11.27
N VAL A 75 -15.06 1.47 -10.45
CA VAL A 75 -14.30 2.40 -9.57
C VAL A 75 -13.51 1.63 -8.52
N ARG A 76 -14.09 0.58 -7.91
CA ARG A 76 -13.38 -0.30 -6.97
C ARG A 76 -12.20 -1.02 -7.64
N ALA A 77 -12.39 -1.52 -8.86
CA ALA A 77 -11.33 -2.16 -9.63
C ALA A 77 -10.19 -1.17 -9.95
N LEU A 78 -10.51 0.07 -10.33
CA LEU A 78 -9.52 1.12 -10.54
C LEU A 78 -8.77 1.45 -9.25
N ARG A 79 -9.47 1.57 -8.12
CA ARG A 79 -8.84 1.76 -6.80
C ARG A 79 -7.94 0.58 -6.42
N SER A 80 -8.38 -0.66 -6.66
CA SER A 80 -7.58 -1.85 -6.36
C SER A 80 -6.29 -1.93 -7.18
N THR A 81 -6.23 -1.26 -8.34
CA THR A 81 -4.99 -1.14 -9.13
C THR A 81 -4.05 -0.05 -8.59
N GLY A 82 -4.50 0.80 -7.63
CA GLY A 82 -3.75 1.93 -7.09
C GLY A 82 -3.46 3.02 -8.13
N ALA A 83 -4.23 3.07 -9.23
CA ALA A 83 -4.11 4.15 -10.19
C ALA A 83 -4.56 5.47 -9.54
N PRO A 84 -3.80 6.57 -9.66
CA PRO A 84 -4.25 7.86 -9.16
C PRO A 84 -5.58 8.24 -9.81
N ILE A 85 -6.57 8.57 -8.99
CA ILE A 85 -7.86 9.08 -9.47
C ILE A 85 -7.81 10.59 -9.30
N ALA A 86 -7.60 11.30 -10.40
CA ALA A 86 -7.62 12.76 -10.39
C ALA A 86 -9.02 13.25 -10.01
N GLY A 87 -9.09 14.08 -9.00
CA GLY A 87 -10.26 14.79 -8.52
C GLY A 87 -9.84 16.15 -7.96
N GLU A 88 -10.77 17.02 -7.62
CA GLU A 88 -10.41 18.24 -6.93
C GLU A 88 -9.78 17.93 -5.56
N PRO A 89 -8.71 18.64 -5.18
CA PRO A 89 -8.16 18.49 -3.85
C PRO A 89 -9.24 18.83 -2.81
N PRO A 90 -9.30 18.08 -1.70
CA PRO A 90 -10.27 18.39 -0.64
C PRO A 90 -10.07 19.81 -0.13
N ALA A 91 -11.18 20.52 0.16
CA ALA A 91 -11.19 21.90 0.64
C ALA A 91 -10.50 22.12 2.01
N GLY A 92 -9.81 21.10 2.54
CA GLY A 92 -9.06 21.14 3.80
C GLY A 92 -8.51 19.76 4.16
N PHE A 93 -7.72 19.72 5.23
CA PHE A 93 -7.05 18.50 5.66
C PHE A 93 -7.85 17.62 6.63
N SER A 94 -9.04 18.03 7.08
CA SER A 94 -9.82 17.27 8.06
C SER A 94 -10.23 15.88 7.57
N ALA A 95 -10.67 15.77 6.32
CA ALA A 95 -11.03 14.49 5.70
C ALA A 95 -9.79 13.58 5.51
N HIS A 96 -8.66 14.18 5.14
CA HIS A 96 -7.38 13.46 5.05
C HIS A 96 -6.97 12.92 6.42
N LEU A 97 -6.98 13.76 7.46
CA LEU A 97 -6.64 13.34 8.83
C LEU A 97 -7.57 12.24 9.35
N ALA A 98 -8.88 12.33 9.09
CA ALA A 98 -9.84 11.30 9.46
C ALA A 98 -9.49 9.97 8.79
N ARG A 99 -9.23 9.97 7.48
CA ARG A 99 -8.85 8.77 6.73
C ARG A 99 -7.53 8.16 7.23
N GLU A 100 -6.51 8.98 7.49
CA GLU A 100 -5.24 8.51 8.08
C GLU A 100 -5.45 7.86 9.44
N SER A 101 -6.29 8.48 10.29
CA SER A 101 -6.64 7.92 11.59
C SER A 101 -7.35 6.57 11.48
N ASP A 102 -8.24 6.40 10.50
CA ASP A 102 -8.94 5.16 10.25
C ASP A 102 -7.98 4.09 9.70
N ASN A 103 -7.08 4.44 8.79
CA ASN A 103 -6.03 3.54 8.28
C ASN A 103 -5.14 3.03 9.42
N LEU A 104 -4.70 3.93 10.31
CA LEU A 104 -3.89 3.57 11.48
C LEU A 104 -4.65 2.60 12.39
N ARG A 105 -5.89 2.93 12.78
CA ARG A 105 -6.69 2.05 13.63
C ARG A 105 -6.88 0.66 13.01
N ALA A 106 -7.21 0.60 11.71
CA ALA A 106 -7.40 -0.66 11.01
C ALA A 106 -6.10 -1.47 10.87
N ALA A 107 -4.95 -0.82 10.64
CA ALA A 107 -3.66 -1.50 10.54
C ALA A 107 -3.23 -2.14 11.85
N PHE A 108 -3.61 -1.56 13.01
CA PHE A 108 -3.23 -2.07 14.32
C PHE A 108 -4.31 -2.93 15.00
N ALA A 109 -5.53 -2.98 14.47
CA ALA A 109 -6.65 -3.69 15.10
C ALA A 109 -6.35 -5.18 15.30
N ASP A 110 -5.78 -5.84 14.29
CA ASP A 110 -5.48 -7.27 14.29
C ASP A 110 -3.96 -7.54 14.15
N LEU A 111 -3.12 -6.54 14.42
CA LEU A 111 -1.67 -6.69 14.31
C LEU A 111 -1.12 -7.48 15.50
N ASP A 112 -0.75 -8.72 15.25
CA ASP A 112 -0.05 -9.56 16.21
C ASP A 112 1.40 -9.80 15.75
N LEU A 113 2.35 -9.26 16.51
CA LEU A 113 3.78 -9.40 16.25
C LEU A 113 4.45 -10.45 17.15
N SER A 114 3.69 -11.13 18.03
CA SER A 114 4.23 -12.07 19.01
C SER A 114 4.99 -13.25 18.41
N VAL A 115 4.68 -13.64 17.18
CA VAL A 115 5.38 -14.69 16.42
C VAL A 115 6.37 -14.09 15.42
N ILE A 116 6.00 -12.98 14.77
CA ILE A 116 6.82 -12.37 13.71
C ILE A 116 8.08 -11.73 14.28
N ALA A 117 8.00 -11.05 15.42
CA ALA A 117 9.15 -10.36 16.00
C ALA A 117 10.25 -11.34 16.48
N PRO A 118 9.97 -12.42 17.25
CA PRO A 118 10.96 -13.42 17.59
C PRO A 118 11.57 -14.13 16.38
N LEU A 119 10.74 -14.44 15.35
CA LEU A 119 11.20 -15.03 14.11
C LEU A 119 12.25 -14.15 13.41
N ILE A 120 11.96 -12.86 13.27
CA ILE A 120 12.88 -11.89 12.65
C ILE A 120 14.13 -11.69 13.53
N ALA A 121 13.97 -11.60 14.85
CA ALA A 121 15.08 -11.42 15.79
C ALA A 121 16.05 -12.62 15.74
N GLY A 122 15.55 -13.83 15.63
CA GLY A 122 16.33 -15.06 15.58
C GLY A 122 16.90 -15.42 14.20
N ALA A 123 16.51 -14.75 13.14
CA ALA A 123 16.96 -15.06 11.79
C ALA A 123 18.47 -14.90 11.61
N ARG A 124 19.12 -15.77 10.84
CA ARG A 124 20.52 -15.61 10.46
C ARG A 124 20.72 -14.35 9.63
N ARG A 125 19.82 -14.08 8.69
CA ARG A 125 19.81 -12.90 7.81
C ARG A 125 18.37 -12.47 7.51
N ILE A 126 18.18 -11.16 7.32
CA ILE A 126 16.92 -10.57 6.88
C ILE A 126 17.13 -9.90 5.53
N VAL A 127 16.29 -10.25 4.56
CA VAL A 127 16.19 -9.53 3.30
C VAL A 127 14.85 -8.80 3.25
N VAL A 128 14.90 -7.47 3.18
CA VAL A 128 13.69 -6.64 3.02
C VAL A 128 13.54 -6.33 1.55
N ILE A 129 12.38 -6.68 0.97
CA ILE A 129 12.11 -6.48 -0.47
C ILE A 129 10.97 -5.48 -0.62
N GLY A 130 11.16 -4.49 -1.50
CA GLY A 130 10.13 -3.53 -1.88
C GLY A 130 10.32 -3.03 -3.31
N PHE A 131 9.19 -2.76 -3.98
CA PHE A 131 9.20 -2.25 -5.35
C PHE A 131 8.39 -0.96 -5.45
N ARG A 132 8.80 -0.06 -6.34
CA ARG A 132 8.06 1.18 -6.64
C ARG A 132 7.76 1.95 -5.34
N ASN A 133 6.50 2.30 -5.08
CA ASN A 133 6.08 3.04 -3.88
C ASN A 133 6.21 2.23 -2.57
N SER A 134 6.32 0.90 -2.64
CA SER A 134 6.63 0.07 -1.46
C SER A 134 8.11 0.11 -1.08
N TYR A 135 8.99 0.52 -1.99
CA TYR A 135 10.43 0.59 -1.73
C TYR A 135 10.81 1.57 -0.61
N PRO A 136 10.26 2.81 -0.53
CA PRO A 136 10.51 3.70 0.61
C PRO A 136 10.13 3.09 1.96
N VAL A 137 9.03 2.33 2.03
CA VAL A 137 8.60 1.64 3.26
C VAL A 137 9.59 0.52 3.62
N ALA A 138 10.03 -0.25 2.63
CA ALA A 138 11.05 -1.29 2.80
C ALA A 138 12.40 -0.71 3.23
N LEU A 139 12.81 0.40 2.64
CA LEU A 139 14.02 1.12 3.03
C LEU A 139 13.93 1.60 4.48
N HIS A 140 12.81 2.18 4.89
CA HIS A 140 12.61 2.64 6.26
C HIS A 140 12.68 1.48 7.26
N LEU A 141 12.00 0.37 6.99
CA LEU A 141 12.10 -0.84 7.80
C LEU A 141 13.55 -1.33 7.93
N ARG A 142 14.26 -1.42 6.81
CA ARG A 142 15.67 -1.82 6.78
C ARG A 142 16.53 -0.90 7.63
N GLN A 143 16.33 0.42 7.55
CA GLN A 143 17.11 1.39 8.32
C GLN A 143 16.89 1.24 9.83
N GLN A 144 15.63 1.08 10.25
CA GLN A 144 15.32 0.86 11.66
C GLN A 144 15.85 -0.50 12.16
N MET A 145 15.66 -1.57 11.40
CA MET A 145 16.16 -2.90 11.77
C MET A 145 17.70 -2.94 11.85
N ALA A 146 18.40 -2.20 11.00
CA ALA A 146 19.87 -2.12 11.05
C ALA A 146 20.40 -1.52 12.35
N GLN A 147 19.60 -0.72 13.05
CA GLN A 147 19.91 -0.25 14.41
C GLN A 147 19.73 -1.36 15.45
N ALA A 148 18.75 -2.24 15.26
CA ALA A 148 18.43 -3.31 16.21
C ALA A 148 19.35 -4.51 16.08
N ARG A 149 19.78 -4.86 14.85
CA ARG A 149 20.58 -6.05 14.57
C ARG A 149 21.38 -5.89 13.26
N ASP A 150 22.38 -6.77 13.09
CA ASP A 150 23.16 -6.93 11.85
C ASP A 150 22.45 -7.77 10.78
N ALA A 151 23.12 -8.02 9.68
CA ALA A 151 22.68 -8.87 8.56
C ALA A 151 21.28 -8.54 8.01
N VAL A 152 20.96 -7.25 7.92
CA VAL A 152 19.72 -6.74 7.32
C VAL A 152 20.04 -6.05 6.00
N THR A 153 19.52 -6.58 4.90
CA THR A 153 19.73 -6.05 3.55
C THR A 153 18.41 -5.58 2.93
N LEU A 154 18.50 -4.64 1.97
CA LEU A 154 17.38 -4.17 1.16
C LEU A 154 17.59 -4.64 -0.28
N ALA A 155 16.53 -5.14 -0.90
CA ALA A 155 16.56 -5.60 -2.29
C ALA A 155 15.27 -5.24 -3.07
N PRO A 156 15.37 -5.05 -4.38
CA PRO A 156 16.61 -4.81 -5.11
C PRO A 156 17.13 -3.39 -4.85
N LEU A 157 18.42 -3.21 -4.77
CA LEU A 157 19.02 -1.88 -4.86
C LEU A 157 18.98 -1.41 -6.33
N PRO A 158 19.09 -0.11 -6.60
CA PRO A 158 19.14 0.41 -7.96
C PRO A 158 20.22 -0.29 -8.80
N GLY A 159 19.83 -0.86 -9.94
CA GLY A 159 20.72 -1.60 -10.82
C GLY A 159 20.94 -3.08 -10.45
N GLN A 160 20.34 -3.60 -9.40
CA GLN A 160 20.44 -5.01 -9.01
C GLN A 160 19.22 -5.82 -9.47
N SER A 161 19.43 -7.13 -9.67
CA SER A 161 18.38 -8.14 -9.77
C SER A 161 18.14 -8.82 -8.42
N LEU A 162 17.10 -9.64 -8.31
CA LEU A 162 16.81 -10.39 -7.07
C LEU A 162 17.43 -11.80 -7.06
N GLY A 163 17.92 -12.26 -8.18
CA GLY A 163 18.37 -13.65 -8.32
C GLY A 163 19.47 -14.01 -7.33
N GLU A 164 20.48 -13.16 -7.22
CA GLU A 164 21.63 -13.35 -6.34
C GLU A 164 21.20 -13.31 -4.85
N GLU A 165 20.30 -12.39 -4.50
CA GLU A 165 19.81 -12.26 -3.13
C GLU A 165 18.97 -13.46 -2.70
N LEU A 166 18.09 -13.94 -3.58
CA LEU A 166 17.23 -15.10 -3.32
C LEU A 166 18.03 -16.40 -3.31
N ALA A 167 19.00 -16.59 -4.22
CA ALA A 167 19.80 -17.80 -4.31
C ALA A 167 20.65 -18.08 -3.05
N ALA A 168 20.94 -17.04 -2.26
CA ALA A 168 21.73 -17.14 -1.04
C ALA A 168 20.87 -17.43 0.22
N LEU A 169 19.54 -17.54 0.10
CA LEU A 169 18.61 -17.75 1.21
C LEU A 169 18.43 -19.22 1.58
N GLY A 170 18.06 -19.47 2.83
CA GLY A 170 17.78 -20.79 3.37
C GLY A 170 16.82 -20.76 4.56
N PRO A 171 16.59 -21.91 5.22
CA PRO A 171 15.58 -22.05 6.28
C PRO A 171 15.77 -21.14 7.50
N ASP A 172 17.01 -20.73 7.79
CA ASP A 172 17.34 -19.86 8.92
C ASP A 172 17.21 -18.37 8.58
N ASP A 173 16.78 -18.03 7.37
CA ASP A 173 16.65 -16.65 6.90
C ASP A 173 15.18 -16.21 6.91
N VAL A 174 14.98 -14.89 7.00
CA VAL A 174 13.66 -14.26 6.87
C VAL A 174 13.66 -13.27 5.70
N VAL A 175 12.60 -13.32 4.91
CA VAL A 175 12.35 -12.35 3.84
C VAL A 175 11.11 -11.55 4.19
N VAL A 176 11.26 -10.24 4.36
CA VAL A 176 10.12 -9.33 4.53
C VAL A 176 9.82 -8.67 3.19
N ILE A 177 8.70 -9.04 2.56
CA ILE A 177 8.31 -8.51 1.26
C ILE A 177 7.19 -7.49 1.45
N ILE A 178 7.45 -6.25 1.04
CA ILE A 178 6.48 -5.15 1.11
C ILE A 178 5.92 -4.87 -0.28
N GLY A 179 4.59 -5.06 -0.43
CA GLY A 179 3.92 -4.96 -1.72
C GLY A 179 2.52 -4.38 -1.63
N PHE A 180 2.42 -3.06 -1.65
CA PHE A 180 1.14 -2.34 -1.78
C PHE A 180 0.66 -2.32 -3.23
N ARG A 181 -0.54 -1.78 -3.49
CA ARG A 181 -1.13 -1.63 -4.83
C ARG A 181 -0.12 -1.15 -5.88
N ARG A 182 -0.35 -1.48 -7.16
CA ARG A 182 0.54 -1.23 -8.31
C ARG A 182 1.87 -1.98 -8.23
N ARG A 183 1.80 -3.23 -7.74
CA ARG A 183 2.93 -4.16 -7.74
C ARG A 183 3.40 -4.47 -9.16
N PRO A 184 4.71 -4.80 -9.36
CA PRO A 184 5.19 -5.33 -10.64
C PRO A 184 4.47 -6.65 -10.98
N SER A 185 4.34 -6.97 -12.26
CA SER A 185 3.74 -8.25 -12.71
C SER A 185 4.51 -9.50 -12.24
N SER A 186 5.78 -9.33 -11.86
CA SER A 186 6.62 -10.38 -11.28
C SER A 186 6.41 -10.62 -9.79
N PHE A 187 5.60 -9.79 -9.10
CA PHE A 187 5.52 -9.77 -7.64
C PHE A 187 5.17 -11.15 -7.04
N GLU A 188 4.13 -11.82 -7.55
CA GLU A 188 3.72 -13.14 -7.06
C GLU A 188 4.82 -14.20 -7.27
N ARG A 189 5.55 -14.12 -8.39
CA ARG A 189 6.70 -14.99 -8.65
C ARG A 189 7.86 -14.74 -7.67
N VAL A 190 8.08 -13.48 -7.28
CA VAL A 190 9.09 -13.14 -6.26
C VAL A 190 8.72 -13.73 -4.91
N VAL A 191 7.44 -13.60 -4.48
CA VAL A 191 6.97 -14.19 -3.21
C VAL A 191 7.14 -15.71 -3.23
N ALA A 192 6.72 -16.38 -4.32
CA ALA A 192 6.87 -17.82 -4.48
C ALA A 192 8.34 -18.27 -4.53
N ALA A 193 9.21 -17.52 -5.22
CA ALA A 193 10.63 -17.83 -5.29
C ALA A 193 11.31 -17.68 -3.93
N ALA A 194 10.98 -16.64 -3.17
CA ALA A 194 11.48 -16.46 -1.80
C ALA A 194 11.05 -17.63 -0.89
N ALA A 195 9.78 -18.05 -0.95
CA ALA A 195 9.29 -19.19 -0.17
C ALA A 195 9.97 -20.52 -0.58
N ALA A 196 10.25 -20.70 -1.88
CA ALA A 196 10.90 -21.92 -2.39
C ALA A 196 12.35 -22.10 -1.90
N THR A 197 12.99 -21.05 -1.36
CA THR A 197 14.33 -21.16 -0.74
C THR A 197 14.30 -21.83 0.64
N GLY A 198 13.12 -22.03 1.21
CA GLY A 198 12.92 -22.46 2.60
C GLY A 198 12.94 -21.33 3.63
N ALA A 199 13.27 -20.10 3.24
CA ALA A 199 13.23 -18.95 4.12
C ALA A 199 11.78 -18.62 4.56
N SER A 200 11.64 -18.12 5.78
CA SER A 200 10.34 -17.65 6.26
C SER A 200 9.97 -16.32 5.60
N VAL A 201 8.83 -16.29 4.91
CA VAL A 201 8.35 -15.09 4.21
C VAL A 201 7.32 -14.36 5.06
N VAL A 202 7.60 -13.11 5.42
CA VAL A 202 6.65 -12.15 6.00
C VAL A 202 6.20 -11.21 4.88
N LEU A 203 4.93 -11.27 4.53
CA LEU A 203 4.35 -10.48 3.45
C LEU A 203 3.53 -9.32 4.04
N MET A 204 3.84 -8.09 3.63
CA MET A 204 3.12 -6.88 4.05
C MET A 204 2.54 -6.16 2.84
N GLY A 205 1.29 -5.72 2.93
CA GLY A 205 0.65 -4.92 1.90
C GLY A 205 -0.77 -4.49 2.24
N ASP A 206 -1.46 -3.90 1.28
CA ASP A 206 -2.90 -3.65 1.37
C ASP A 206 -3.70 -4.96 1.18
N ASP A 207 -5.01 -4.93 1.39
CA ASP A 207 -5.85 -6.14 1.32
C ASP A 207 -5.69 -6.95 0.02
N SER A 208 -5.36 -6.30 -1.09
CA SER A 208 -5.12 -6.96 -2.37
C SER A 208 -3.89 -7.90 -2.38
N VAL A 209 -3.00 -7.81 -1.38
CA VAL A 209 -1.82 -8.68 -1.25
C VAL A 209 -2.18 -10.11 -0.84
N ARG A 210 -3.41 -10.32 -0.29
CA ARG A 210 -3.90 -11.65 0.12
C ARG A 210 -3.83 -12.70 -0.98
N ARG A 211 -3.90 -12.28 -2.24
CA ARG A 211 -3.75 -13.19 -3.40
C ARG A 211 -2.36 -13.83 -3.48
N SER A 212 -1.34 -13.15 -3.00
CA SER A 212 0.04 -13.65 -2.94
C SER A 212 0.36 -14.36 -1.60
N ALA A 213 -0.56 -14.33 -0.63
CA ALA A 213 -0.38 -14.90 0.70
C ALA A 213 -0.20 -16.43 0.76
N PRO A 214 -0.74 -17.25 -0.17
CA PRO A 214 -0.53 -18.70 -0.09
C PRO A 214 0.95 -19.15 -0.06
N SER A 215 1.86 -18.31 -0.56
CA SER A 215 3.30 -18.56 -0.52
C SER A 215 4.01 -17.89 0.66
N ALA A 216 3.32 -17.16 1.52
CA ALA A 216 3.88 -16.47 2.67
C ALA A 216 3.56 -17.23 3.96
N ALA A 217 4.51 -17.25 4.91
CA ALA A 217 4.30 -17.81 6.23
C ALA A 217 3.45 -16.88 7.12
N TYR A 218 3.62 -15.55 6.95
CA TYR A 218 2.93 -14.54 7.74
C TYR A 218 2.47 -13.39 6.86
N LEU A 219 1.34 -12.80 7.21
CA LEU A 219 0.71 -11.71 6.48
C LEU A 219 0.41 -10.52 7.40
N ILE A 220 0.86 -9.34 7.00
CA ILE A 220 0.52 -8.06 7.64
C ILE A 220 -0.30 -7.24 6.64
N VAL A 221 -1.55 -6.97 6.96
CA VAL A 221 -2.42 -6.15 6.11
C VAL A 221 -2.47 -4.73 6.64
N CYS A 222 -2.18 -3.77 5.77
CA CYS A 222 -2.11 -2.36 6.13
C CYS A 222 -2.85 -1.53 5.07
N PRO A 223 -3.95 -0.85 5.42
CA PRO A 223 -4.67 0.00 4.49
C PRO A 223 -3.82 1.18 4.01
N VAL A 224 -4.01 1.57 2.75
CA VAL A 224 -3.35 2.71 2.10
C VAL A 224 -4.35 3.67 1.46
N ASP A 225 -5.61 3.58 1.87
CA ASP A 225 -6.68 4.39 1.29
C ASP A 225 -6.50 5.87 1.63
N ALA A 226 -6.77 6.72 0.65
CA ALA A 226 -6.67 8.16 0.80
C ALA A 226 -7.89 8.86 0.21
N VAL A 227 -8.16 10.07 0.65
CA VAL A 227 -9.17 10.97 0.08
C VAL A 227 -8.62 11.77 -1.11
N THR A 228 -7.32 11.64 -1.38
CA THR A 228 -6.62 12.29 -2.48
C THR A 228 -6.40 11.32 -3.65
N ALA A 229 -5.83 11.83 -4.75
CA ALA A 229 -5.50 11.03 -5.93
C ALA A 229 -4.44 9.93 -5.67
N PHE A 230 -3.67 10.06 -4.59
CA PHE A 230 -2.56 9.16 -4.28
C PHE A 230 -2.85 8.33 -3.04
N ASP A 231 -2.39 7.07 -3.05
CA ASP A 231 -2.41 6.23 -1.85
C ASP A 231 -1.55 6.84 -0.73
N SER A 232 -1.97 6.66 0.53
CA SER A 232 -1.19 7.07 1.69
C SER A 232 -0.52 5.88 2.36
N TYR A 233 0.73 6.06 2.70
CA TYR A 233 1.55 5.04 3.35
C TYR A 233 1.80 5.34 4.84
N GLY A 234 1.10 6.31 5.45
CA GLY A 234 1.28 6.71 6.85
C GLY A 234 1.13 5.54 7.82
N ALA A 235 0.06 4.74 7.66
CA ALA A 235 -0.14 3.54 8.47
C ALA A 235 0.95 2.49 8.24
N ALA A 236 1.44 2.32 7.01
CA ALA A 236 2.52 1.39 6.69
C ALA A 236 3.83 1.76 7.38
N PHE A 237 4.21 3.03 7.39
CA PHE A 237 5.38 3.52 8.13
C PHE A 237 5.25 3.29 9.64
N SER A 238 4.06 3.50 10.20
CA SER A 238 3.79 3.23 11.62
C SER A 238 3.93 1.74 11.96
N VAL A 239 3.40 0.85 11.12
CA VAL A 239 3.50 -0.60 11.32
C VAL A 239 4.94 -1.09 11.24
N VAL A 240 5.73 -0.64 10.26
CA VAL A 240 7.14 -1.05 10.17
C VAL A 240 7.97 -0.53 11.34
N SER A 241 7.64 0.64 11.89
CA SER A 241 8.26 1.16 13.11
C SER A 241 7.92 0.32 14.33
N ALA A 242 6.66 -0.09 14.47
CA ALA A 242 6.22 -1.00 15.54
C ALA A 242 6.90 -2.38 15.41
N LEU A 243 7.01 -2.92 14.19
CA LEU A 243 7.71 -4.18 13.93
C LEU A 243 9.20 -4.09 14.32
N ALA A 244 9.89 -3.03 13.91
CA ALA A 244 11.30 -2.84 14.26
C ALA A 244 11.49 -2.70 15.78
N ALA A 245 10.60 -1.98 16.46
CA ALA A 245 10.62 -1.85 17.92
C ALA A 245 10.37 -3.21 18.63
N ALA A 246 9.43 -4.01 18.11
CA ALA A 246 9.16 -5.35 18.63
C ALA A 246 10.40 -6.27 18.47
N VAL A 247 11.04 -6.26 17.29
CA VAL A 247 12.27 -7.02 17.04
C VAL A 247 13.41 -6.60 17.96
N LEU A 248 13.58 -5.29 18.20
CA LEU A 248 14.55 -4.77 19.18
C LEU A 248 14.22 -5.29 20.60
N GLY A 249 12.94 -5.38 20.94
CA GLY A 249 12.46 -5.89 22.22
C GLY A 249 12.87 -7.32 22.51
N GLU A 250 12.93 -8.19 21.49
CA GLU A 250 13.33 -9.59 21.62
C GLU A 250 14.80 -9.78 22.02
N SER A 251 15.65 -8.81 21.76
CA SER A 251 17.10 -8.88 22.01
C SER A 251 17.64 -7.58 22.58
N LEU A 252 17.00 -7.06 23.62
CA LEU A 252 17.27 -5.73 24.19
C LEU A 252 18.74 -5.49 24.55
N ALA A 253 19.45 -6.47 25.12
CA ALA A 253 20.83 -6.30 25.53
C ALA A 253 21.77 -6.13 24.32
N SER A 254 21.67 -7.01 23.35
CA SER A 254 22.47 -6.95 22.11
C SER A 254 22.09 -5.76 21.24
N GLY A 255 20.79 -5.43 21.15
CA GLY A 255 20.30 -4.27 20.43
C GLY A 255 20.81 -2.94 21.02
N ARG A 256 20.80 -2.79 22.34
CA ARG A 256 21.37 -1.60 23.02
C ARG A 256 22.88 -1.48 22.79
N ALA A 257 23.61 -2.60 22.88
CA ALA A 257 25.04 -2.59 22.61
C ALA A 257 25.34 -2.19 21.15
N ARG A 258 24.52 -2.68 20.21
CA ARG A 258 24.65 -2.28 18.81
C ARG A 258 24.34 -0.81 18.56
N ILE A 259 23.26 -0.29 19.14
CA ILE A 259 22.91 1.14 19.04
C ILE A 259 24.07 2.01 19.58
N ALA A 260 24.65 1.64 20.72
CA ALA A 260 25.80 2.35 21.28
C ALA A 260 27.02 2.31 20.34
N ALA A 261 27.35 1.11 19.82
CA ALA A 261 28.47 0.95 18.88
C ALA A 261 28.27 1.75 17.58
N ILE A 262 27.04 1.84 17.07
CA ILE A 262 26.71 2.67 15.90
C ILE A 262 26.89 4.16 16.26
N GLY A 263 26.46 4.59 17.46
CA GLY A 263 26.66 5.94 17.96
C GLY A 263 28.13 6.32 18.02
N ASP A 264 28.98 5.44 18.58
CA ASP A 264 30.43 5.65 18.64
C ASP A 264 31.05 5.84 17.23
N VAL A 265 30.54 5.10 16.22
CA VAL A 265 31.01 5.25 14.84
C VAL A 265 30.56 6.58 14.24
N TYR A 266 29.29 6.99 14.46
CA TYR A 266 28.80 8.29 14.01
C TYR A 266 29.59 9.44 14.62
N ASP A 267 29.90 9.37 15.93
CA ASP A 267 30.74 10.35 16.61
C ASP A 267 32.15 10.39 16.02
N GLY A 268 32.74 9.22 15.74
CA GLY A 268 34.07 9.11 15.16
C GLY A 268 34.19 9.65 13.74
N LEU A 269 33.08 9.58 12.96
CA LEU A 269 32.99 10.07 11.59
C LEU A 269 32.45 11.52 11.49
N ASP A 270 31.98 12.08 12.58
CA ASP A 270 31.32 13.40 12.63
C ASP A 270 30.09 13.46 11.68
N GLU A 271 29.36 12.33 11.58
CA GLU A 271 28.22 12.19 10.63
C GLU A 271 26.96 12.88 11.12
N LEU A 272 26.80 13.10 12.43
CA LEU A 272 25.61 13.71 13.01
C LEU A 272 25.93 15.05 13.67
N GLU A 273 25.00 16.01 13.55
CA GLU A 273 25.08 17.26 14.32
C GLU A 273 25.10 16.96 15.83
N ARG A 274 26.00 17.62 16.56
CA ARG A 274 26.04 17.57 18.02
C ARG A 274 25.12 18.66 18.55
N PHE A 275 24.06 18.25 19.25
CA PHE A 275 23.12 19.14 19.92
C PHE A 275 23.61 19.47 21.35
#